data_6559032898f8abd2c4ad41698be0b6ad
#
_entry.id   6559032898f8abd2c4ad41698be0b6ad
#
_cell.length_a   1.000
_cell.length_b   1.000
_cell.length_c   1.000
_cell.angle_alpha   90.00
_cell.angle_beta   90.00
_cell.angle_gamma   90.00
#
_symmetry.space_group_name_H-M   'P 1'
#
loop_
_entity.id
_entity.type
_entity.pdbx_description
1 polymer ?
#
loop_
_entity_poly.entity_id
_entity_poly.type
_entity_poly.pdbx_seq_one_letter_code
_entity_poly.pdbx_strand_id
1 'polypeptide(L)'
;IRKGAIEDLPKMAEPFKNGKILVVFDNHTYKVAGKRAVELLKENGFNVKELLFDTGDDILIPDEKTLGRIVQEQDLDTSLMVAVGSGVINDSVKFVTSRSGLPYIIVATAPSMDGYVADGAPIFSQGYKYSPVAHLTYGLVGDTDILKTAPQDLIQAGYGDVVGKITAIADWDLSVKANNDYRCDTCVTLVNRALDKCFAKAEGLKDRDPESLGALLEALTL
;
A
#
# COMPACT_ATOMS: atom_id res chain seq x y z
N ILE A 1 9.81 7.77 0.76
CA ILE A 1 9.51 7.53 2.18
C ILE A 1 10.29 8.57 2.99
N ARG A 2 9.59 9.45 3.72
CA ARG A 2 10.16 10.50 4.57
C ARG A 2 9.09 11.19 5.40
N LYS A 3 9.50 12.00 6.36
CA LYS A 3 8.61 12.91 7.08
C LYS A 3 7.98 13.93 6.11
N GLY A 4 6.67 14.17 6.24
CA GLY A 4 5.92 15.09 5.38
C GLY A 4 5.80 14.64 3.92
N ALA A 5 5.95 13.33 3.63
CA ALA A 5 5.88 12.82 2.26
C ALA A 5 4.51 13.01 1.61
N ILE A 6 3.44 13.14 2.39
CA ILE A 6 2.08 13.34 1.87
C ILE A 6 1.96 14.65 1.06
N GLU A 7 2.78 15.65 1.36
CA GLU A 7 2.79 16.93 0.63
C GLU A 7 3.27 16.78 -0.84
N ASP A 8 3.93 15.66 -1.19
CA ASP A 8 4.31 15.35 -2.57
C ASP A 8 3.17 14.74 -3.40
N LEU A 9 2.04 14.37 -2.78
CA LEU A 9 0.92 13.72 -3.47
C LEU A 9 0.42 14.51 -4.69
N PRO A 10 0.22 15.84 -4.64
CA PRO A 10 -0.21 16.61 -5.81
C PRO A 10 0.80 16.54 -6.95
N LYS A 11 2.10 16.57 -6.65
CA LYS A 11 3.16 16.45 -7.66
C LYS A 11 3.14 15.07 -8.33
N MET A 12 2.91 14.02 -7.57
CA MET A 12 2.80 12.66 -8.12
C MET A 12 1.54 12.49 -8.98
N ALA A 13 0.45 13.17 -8.62
CA ALA A 13 -0.82 13.14 -9.34
C ALA A 13 -0.87 14.06 -10.58
N GLU A 14 0.10 14.96 -10.78
CA GLU A 14 0.09 15.98 -11.84
C GLU A 14 -0.13 15.42 -13.26
N PRO A 15 0.43 14.24 -13.66
CA PRO A 15 0.15 13.66 -14.97
C PRO A 15 -1.33 13.32 -15.23
N PHE A 16 -2.14 13.22 -14.18
CA PHE A 16 -3.53 12.80 -14.21
C PHE A 16 -4.54 13.93 -13.98
N LYS A 17 -4.09 15.19 -13.99
CA LYS A 17 -4.88 16.37 -13.62
C LYS A 17 -6.05 16.66 -14.55
N ASN A 18 -6.00 16.17 -15.77
CA ASN A 18 -7.06 16.39 -16.78
C ASN A 18 -8.33 15.54 -16.55
N GLY A 19 -8.29 14.59 -15.63
CA GLY A 19 -9.43 13.74 -15.28
C GLY A 19 -9.80 13.88 -13.81
N LYS A 20 -10.71 13.04 -13.37
CA LYS A 20 -11.15 12.96 -11.98
C LYS A 20 -10.28 12.01 -11.18
N ILE A 21 -9.96 12.37 -9.95
CA ILE A 21 -9.24 11.51 -8.99
C ILE A 21 -10.26 10.93 -8.03
N LEU A 22 -10.36 9.60 -7.97
CA LEU A 22 -11.14 8.90 -6.94
C LEU A 22 -10.22 8.57 -5.76
N VAL A 23 -10.47 9.19 -4.60
CA VAL A 23 -9.73 8.93 -3.36
C VAL A 23 -10.53 7.95 -2.51
N VAL A 24 -9.93 6.82 -2.14
CA VAL A 24 -10.58 5.71 -1.43
C VAL A 24 -9.94 5.54 -0.06
N PHE A 25 -10.77 5.50 0.98
CA PHE A 25 -10.36 5.34 2.39
C PHE A 25 -11.51 4.75 3.22
N ASP A 26 -11.19 4.27 4.42
CA ASP A 26 -12.17 3.96 5.46
C ASP A 26 -12.25 5.09 6.51
N ASN A 27 -13.16 4.94 7.48
CA ASN A 27 -13.38 5.94 8.54
C ASN A 27 -12.18 6.15 9.46
N HIS A 28 -11.27 5.15 9.59
CA HIS A 28 -10.03 5.27 10.36
C HIS A 28 -8.96 5.98 9.55
N THR A 29 -8.70 5.53 8.34
CA THR A 29 -7.65 6.07 7.47
C THR A 29 -8.00 7.46 6.94
N TYR A 30 -9.30 7.80 6.83
CA TYR A 30 -9.75 9.17 6.56
C TYR A 30 -9.22 10.17 7.60
N LYS A 31 -9.35 9.83 8.89
CA LYS A 31 -8.89 10.69 9.99
C LYS A 31 -7.38 10.86 10.02
N VAL A 32 -6.65 9.79 9.68
CA VAL A 32 -5.18 9.75 9.76
C VAL A 32 -4.52 10.47 8.60
N ALA A 33 -5.00 10.28 7.37
CA ALA A 33 -4.38 10.80 6.17
C ALA A 33 -5.37 11.20 5.07
N GLY A 34 -6.55 10.57 5.00
CA GLY A 34 -7.51 10.76 3.91
C GLY A 34 -7.97 12.19 3.76
N LYS A 35 -8.32 12.84 4.87
CA LYS A 35 -8.72 14.27 4.87
C LYS A 35 -7.61 15.15 4.27
N ARG A 36 -6.37 15.00 4.73
CA ARG A 36 -5.24 15.80 4.22
C ARG A 36 -4.93 15.51 2.75
N ALA A 37 -4.99 14.25 2.34
CA ALA A 37 -4.81 13.88 0.93
C ALA A 37 -5.82 14.57 0.02
N VAL A 38 -7.11 14.58 0.40
CA VAL A 38 -8.18 15.25 -0.34
C VAL A 38 -7.97 16.77 -0.37
N GLU A 39 -7.65 17.39 0.77
CA GLU A 39 -7.38 18.82 0.85
C GLU A 39 -6.22 19.21 -0.07
N LEU A 40 -5.09 18.51 0.00
CA LEU A 40 -3.92 18.75 -0.85
C LEU A 40 -4.25 18.68 -2.34
N LEU A 41 -5.00 17.66 -2.76
CA LEU A 41 -5.40 17.54 -4.16
C LEU A 41 -6.34 18.69 -4.59
N LYS A 42 -7.35 19.01 -3.79
CA LYS A 42 -8.28 20.11 -4.08
C LYS A 42 -7.60 21.50 -4.09
N GLU A 43 -6.72 21.77 -3.12
CA GLU A 43 -5.91 23.01 -3.05
C GLU A 43 -5.03 23.21 -4.29
N ASN A 44 -4.58 22.10 -4.91
CA ASN A 44 -3.77 22.11 -6.13
C ASN A 44 -4.61 22.01 -7.43
N GLY A 45 -5.93 22.18 -7.32
CA GLY A 45 -6.84 22.30 -8.47
C GLY A 45 -7.21 20.99 -9.15
N PHE A 46 -7.11 19.84 -8.45
CA PHE A 46 -7.60 18.57 -8.95
C PHE A 46 -9.11 18.42 -8.74
N ASN A 47 -9.77 17.74 -9.68
CA ASN A 47 -11.16 17.31 -9.53
C ASN A 47 -11.19 16.02 -8.72
N VAL A 48 -11.67 16.09 -7.48
CA VAL A 48 -11.60 14.98 -6.51
C VAL A 48 -12.98 14.47 -6.17
N LYS A 49 -13.17 13.16 -6.30
CA LYS A 49 -14.30 12.40 -5.74
C LYS A 49 -13.80 11.54 -4.58
N GLU A 50 -14.57 11.48 -3.52
CA GLU A 50 -14.24 10.77 -2.29
C GLU A 50 -15.10 9.52 -2.15
N LEU A 51 -14.49 8.39 -1.83
CA LEU A 51 -15.18 7.17 -1.43
C LEU A 51 -14.76 6.79 -0.02
N LEU A 52 -15.67 6.99 0.91
CA LEU A 52 -15.55 6.57 2.31
C LEU A 52 -16.26 5.22 2.53
N PHE A 53 -15.52 4.26 3.05
CA PHE A 53 -16.06 3.06 3.67
C PHE A 53 -16.23 3.32 5.17
N ASP A 54 -17.46 3.60 5.59
CA ASP A 54 -17.79 3.73 7.01
C ASP A 54 -18.20 2.36 7.56
N THR A 55 -17.27 1.74 8.26
CA THR A 55 -17.47 0.43 8.89
C THR A 55 -17.74 0.51 10.40
N GLY A 56 -17.77 1.74 10.95
CA GLY A 56 -17.81 1.91 12.40
C GLY A 56 -16.54 1.32 13.04
N ASP A 57 -16.73 0.34 13.92
CA ASP A 57 -15.65 -0.39 14.58
C ASP A 57 -15.28 -1.73 13.87
N ASP A 58 -16.04 -2.09 12.83
CA ASP A 58 -15.78 -3.32 12.07
C ASP A 58 -14.59 -3.16 11.13
N ILE A 59 -14.01 -4.31 10.74
CA ILE A 59 -12.90 -4.36 9.78
C ILE A 59 -13.45 -4.45 8.36
N LEU A 60 -13.01 -3.57 7.48
CA LEU A 60 -13.28 -3.67 6.04
C LEU A 60 -12.64 -4.94 5.48
N ILE A 61 -13.39 -5.67 4.64
CA ILE A 61 -12.92 -6.89 3.97
C ILE A 61 -12.79 -6.60 2.47
N PRO A 62 -11.69 -7.03 1.81
CA PRO A 62 -11.51 -6.86 0.37
C PRO A 62 -12.29 -7.93 -0.41
N ASP A 63 -13.62 -7.90 -0.31
CA ASP A 63 -14.56 -8.84 -0.94
C ASP A 63 -15.28 -8.22 -2.15
N GLU A 64 -16.12 -9.02 -2.80
CA GLU A 64 -16.91 -8.57 -3.97
C GLU A 64 -17.74 -7.31 -3.67
N LYS A 65 -18.24 -7.15 -2.45
CA LYS A 65 -19.03 -5.98 -2.05
C LYS A 65 -18.17 -4.72 -2.03
N THR A 66 -17.00 -4.80 -1.42
CA THR A 66 -16.03 -3.70 -1.37
C THR A 66 -15.54 -3.34 -2.77
N LEU A 67 -15.15 -4.34 -3.57
CA LEU A 67 -14.69 -4.14 -4.95
C LEU A 67 -15.80 -3.55 -5.82
N GLY A 68 -17.02 -4.08 -5.72
CA GLY A 68 -18.20 -3.59 -6.45
C GLY A 68 -18.51 -2.13 -6.10
N ARG A 69 -18.35 -1.73 -4.84
CA ARG A 69 -18.55 -0.33 -4.42
C ARG A 69 -17.51 0.60 -5.05
N ILE A 70 -16.23 0.22 -5.12
CA ILE A 70 -15.21 1.03 -5.79
C ILE A 70 -15.54 1.19 -7.28
N VAL A 71 -15.93 0.10 -7.95
CA VAL A 71 -16.32 0.14 -9.37
C VAL A 71 -17.52 1.06 -9.61
N GLN A 72 -18.54 1.03 -8.73
CA GLN A 72 -19.73 1.89 -8.84
C GLN A 72 -19.40 3.39 -8.69
N GLU A 73 -18.40 3.72 -7.89
CA GLU A 73 -17.97 5.12 -7.69
C GLU A 73 -16.96 5.61 -8.73
N GLN A 74 -16.42 4.71 -9.55
CA GLN A 74 -15.56 5.07 -10.65
C GLN A 74 -16.38 5.74 -11.76
N ASP A 75 -16.12 7.01 -12.02
CA ASP A 75 -16.73 7.73 -13.13
C ASP A 75 -15.96 7.48 -14.45
N LEU A 76 -16.60 7.72 -15.60
CA LEU A 76 -15.97 7.49 -16.91
C LEU A 76 -14.75 8.40 -17.17
N ASP A 77 -14.68 9.55 -16.52
CA ASP A 77 -13.59 10.51 -16.58
C ASP A 77 -12.55 10.33 -15.46
N THR A 78 -12.64 9.24 -14.68
CA THR A 78 -11.63 8.91 -13.68
C THR A 78 -10.29 8.61 -14.34
N SER A 79 -9.23 9.34 -13.97
CA SER A 79 -7.89 9.22 -14.54
C SER A 79 -6.88 8.60 -13.56
N LEU A 80 -7.17 8.64 -12.26
CA LEU A 80 -6.32 8.14 -11.19
C LEU A 80 -7.18 7.70 -10.01
N MET A 81 -6.78 6.63 -9.33
CA MET A 81 -7.26 6.34 -7.99
C MET A 81 -6.17 6.59 -6.95
N VAL A 82 -6.53 7.13 -5.79
CA VAL A 82 -5.64 7.27 -4.65
C VAL A 82 -6.17 6.41 -3.51
N ALA A 83 -5.44 5.36 -3.19
CA ALA A 83 -5.72 4.51 -2.04
C ALA A 83 -5.10 5.14 -0.80
N VAL A 84 -5.88 5.41 0.24
CA VAL A 84 -5.35 5.92 1.52
C VAL A 84 -5.64 4.88 2.60
N GLY A 85 -4.65 4.07 2.93
CA GLY A 85 -4.88 2.96 3.84
C GLY A 85 -3.69 2.01 3.96
N SER A 86 -3.97 0.83 4.49
CA SER A 86 -3.04 -0.31 4.49
C SER A 86 -3.55 -1.43 3.57
N GLY A 87 -3.32 -2.68 3.90
CA GLY A 87 -3.56 -3.84 3.02
C GLY A 87 -4.91 -3.84 2.32
N VAL A 88 -6.01 -3.75 3.07
CA VAL A 88 -7.36 -3.91 2.50
C VAL A 88 -7.69 -2.85 1.46
N ILE A 89 -7.45 -1.58 1.76
CA ILE A 89 -7.70 -0.46 0.83
C ILE A 89 -6.74 -0.56 -0.37
N ASN A 90 -5.45 -0.83 -0.11
CA ASN A 90 -4.46 -1.01 -1.16
C ASN A 90 -4.87 -2.10 -2.15
N ASP A 91 -5.18 -3.31 -1.65
CA ASP A 91 -5.43 -4.48 -2.50
C ASP A 91 -6.76 -4.36 -3.25
N SER A 92 -7.79 -3.76 -2.61
CA SER A 92 -9.06 -3.49 -3.26
C SER A 92 -8.91 -2.48 -4.42
N VAL A 93 -8.22 -1.37 -4.20
CA VAL A 93 -7.97 -0.35 -5.24
C VAL A 93 -7.05 -0.92 -6.33
N LYS A 94 -5.96 -1.60 -5.95
CA LYS A 94 -5.05 -2.27 -6.87
C LYS A 94 -5.79 -3.23 -7.80
N PHE A 95 -6.65 -4.08 -7.24
CA PHE A 95 -7.43 -5.03 -8.03
C PHE A 95 -8.35 -4.33 -9.02
N VAL A 96 -9.16 -3.36 -8.55
CA VAL A 96 -10.10 -2.64 -9.41
C VAL A 96 -9.36 -1.87 -10.51
N THR A 97 -8.30 -1.14 -10.17
CA THR A 97 -7.53 -0.36 -11.15
C THR A 97 -6.84 -1.24 -12.18
N SER A 98 -6.38 -2.44 -11.79
CA SER A 98 -5.81 -3.41 -12.73
C SER A 98 -6.83 -3.93 -13.75
N ARG A 99 -8.11 -3.97 -13.41
CA ARG A 99 -9.20 -4.41 -14.31
C ARG A 99 -9.76 -3.28 -15.15
N SER A 100 -9.70 -2.03 -14.67
CA SER A 100 -10.13 -0.85 -15.42
C SER A 100 -9.01 -0.16 -16.21
N GLY A 101 -7.75 -0.63 -16.09
CA GLY A 101 -6.60 -0.04 -16.79
C GLY A 101 -6.19 1.33 -16.24
N LEU A 102 -6.61 1.68 -15.02
CA LEU A 102 -6.27 2.95 -14.37
C LEU A 102 -5.01 2.84 -13.52
N PRO A 103 -4.17 3.87 -13.47
CA PRO A 103 -3.11 3.96 -12.47
C PRO A 103 -3.68 4.21 -11.08
N TYR A 104 -2.91 3.82 -10.04
CA TYR A 104 -3.22 4.23 -8.67
C TYR A 104 -1.96 4.61 -7.89
N ILE A 105 -2.15 5.51 -6.91
CA ILE A 105 -1.14 5.89 -5.93
C ILE A 105 -1.61 5.37 -4.57
N ILE A 106 -0.70 4.82 -3.78
CA ILE A 106 -0.97 4.43 -2.39
C ILE A 106 -0.35 5.44 -1.41
N VAL A 107 -1.17 5.97 -0.50
CA VAL A 107 -0.74 6.67 0.71
C VAL A 107 -0.81 5.65 1.85
N ALA A 108 0.34 5.10 2.22
CA ALA A 108 0.43 4.07 3.24
C ALA A 108 0.18 4.64 4.64
N THR A 109 -0.80 4.09 5.36
CA THR A 109 -1.14 4.55 6.73
C THR A 109 -0.53 3.68 7.83
N ALA A 110 -0.06 2.49 7.51
CA ALA A 110 0.63 1.60 8.44
C ALA A 110 1.69 0.76 7.70
N PRO A 111 2.87 0.50 8.27
CA PRO A 111 3.86 -0.39 7.68
C PRO A 111 3.55 -1.84 8.11
N SER A 112 2.43 -2.41 7.61
CA SER A 112 1.80 -3.62 8.16
C SER A 112 1.92 -4.87 7.29
N MET A 113 2.36 -4.75 6.05
CA MET A 113 2.44 -5.87 5.09
C MET A 113 3.32 -5.51 3.90
N ASP A 114 3.81 -6.50 3.16
CA ASP A 114 4.73 -6.32 2.03
C ASP A 114 4.04 -6.20 0.65
N GLY A 115 2.71 -6.21 0.62
CA GLY A 115 1.91 -6.16 -0.61
C GLY A 115 1.78 -4.79 -1.29
N TYR A 116 2.34 -3.70 -0.77
CA TYR A 116 2.14 -2.36 -1.33
C TYR A 116 2.59 -2.24 -2.79
N VAL A 117 3.76 -2.80 -3.11
CA VAL A 117 4.37 -2.70 -4.45
C VAL A 117 4.36 -4.06 -5.18
N ALA A 118 3.81 -5.10 -4.57
CA ALA A 118 3.63 -6.40 -5.21
C ALA A 118 2.57 -6.35 -6.33
N ASP A 119 2.70 -7.23 -7.31
CA ASP A 119 1.75 -7.40 -8.41
C ASP A 119 0.54 -8.28 -8.05
N GLY A 120 0.52 -8.90 -6.88
CA GLY A 120 -0.63 -9.62 -6.33
C GLY A 120 -1.58 -8.70 -5.57
N ALA A 121 -2.87 -9.00 -5.61
CA ALA A 121 -3.91 -8.32 -4.83
C ALA A 121 -4.74 -9.34 -4.05
N PRO A 122 -4.36 -9.71 -2.81
CA PRO A 122 -5.13 -10.64 -1.99
C PRO A 122 -6.55 -10.13 -1.72
N ILE A 123 -7.55 -10.83 -2.26
CA ILE A 123 -8.96 -10.53 -2.10
C ILE A 123 -9.75 -11.78 -1.70
N PHE A 124 -10.97 -11.59 -1.22
CA PHE A 124 -11.93 -12.65 -0.98
C PHE A 124 -12.94 -12.72 -2.12
N SER A 125 -13.20 -13.93 -2.62
CA SER A 125 -14.28 -14.20 -3.55
C SER A 125 -14.96 -15.51 -3.17
N GLN A 126 -16.30 -15.48 -3.08
CA GLN A 126 -17.13 -16.61 -2.71
C GLN A 126 -16.68 -17.30 -1.39
N GLY A 127 -16.16 -16.51 -0.45
CA GLY A 127 -15.65 -17.00 0.84
C GLY A 127 -14.23 -17.52 0.84
N TYR A 128 -13.54 -17.53 -0.31
CA TYR A 128 -12.14 -17.98 -0.42
C TYR A 128 -11.20 -16.77 -0.62
N LYS A 129 -10.06 -16.79 0.09
CA LYS A 129 -8.98 -15.85 -0.13
C LYS A 129 -8.09 -16.37 -1.26
N TYR A 130 -7.87 -15.53 -2.26
CA TYR A 130 -6.92 -15.79 -3.34
C TYR A 130 -6.21 -14.50 -3.76
N SER A 131 -5.07 -14.62 -4.43
CA SER A 131 -4.25 -13.49 -4.82
C SER A 131 -4.13 -13.45 -6.36
N PRO A 132 -5.10 -12.81 -7.05
CA PRO A 132 -4.98 -12.64 -8.50
C PRO A 132 -3.86 -11.68 -8.86
N VAL A 133 -3.26 -11.89 -10.02
CA VAL A 133 -2.32 -10.96 -10.59
C VAL A 133 -3.03 -9.63 -10.89
N ALA A 134 -2.42 -8.55 -10.48
CA ALA A 134 -2.85 -7.17 -10.70
C ALA A 134 -1.71 -6.40 -11.39
N HIS A 135 -1.58 -5.11 -11.09
CA HIS A 135 -0.45 -4.31 -11.58
C HIS A 135 0.22 -3.56 -10.43
N LEU A 136 1.43 -3.09 -10.68
CA LEU A 136 2.18 -2.31 -9.69
C LEU A 136 1.52 -0.94 -9.47
N THR A 137 1.66 -0.39 -8.28
CA THR A 137 1.27 1.00 -8.01
C THR A 137 2.09 1.97 -8.86
N TYR A 138 1.48 3.06 -9.30
CA TYR A 138 2.19 4.16 -9.97
C TYR A 138 3.15 4.88 -9.01
N GLY A 139 2.77 4.96 -7.74
CA GLY A 139 3.60 5.56 -6.72
C GLY A 139 3.14 5.24 -5.30
N LEU A 140 4.08 5.30 -4.36
CA LEU A 140 3.83 5.10 -2.95
C LEU A 140 4.27 6.34 -2.16
N VAL A 141 3.37 6.83 -1.30
CA VAL A 141 3.64 7.86 -0.32
C VAL A 141 3.79 7.20 1.05
N GLY A 142 5.00 7.21 1.59
CA GLY A 142 5.32 6.72 2.93
C GLY A 142 5.68 7.88 3.84
N ASP A 143 4.70 8.47 4.50
CA ASP A 143 4.91 9.58 5.43
C ASP A 143 5.15 9.05 6.84
N THR A 144 6.34 9.25 7.40
CA THR A 144 6.68 8.72 8.72
C THR A 144 5.88 9.38 9.85
N ASP A 145 5.34 10.60 9.66
CA ASP A 145 4.43 11.21 10.63
C ASP A 145 3.04 10.55 10.62
N ILE A 146 2.63 10.00 9.49
CA ILE A 146 1.42 9.17 9.36
C ILE A 146 1.70 7.77 9.94
N LEU A 147 2.78 7.12 9.50
CA LEU A 147 3.11 5.76 9.91
C LEU A 147 3.24 5.60 11.43
N LYS A 148 3.75 6.62 12.14
CA LYS A 148 3.87 6.59 13.61
C LYS A 148 2.52 6.54 14.35
N THR A 149 1.41 6.88 13.68
CA THR A 149 0.07 6.82 14.26
C THR A 149 -0.55 5.42 14.17
N ALA A 150 0.09 4.52 13.42
CA ALA A 150 -0.42 3.16 13.25
C ALA A 150 -0.50 2.40 14.59
N PRO A 151 -1.51 1.53 14.76
CA PRO A 151 -1.55 0.59 15.88
C PRO A 151 -0.27 -0.24 15.96
N GLN A 152 0.18 -0.54 17.19
CA GLN A 152 1.45 -1.25 17.41
C GLN A 152 1.44 -2.67 16.83
N ASP A 153 0.31 -3.34 16.87
CA ASP A 153 0.10 -4.66 16.28
C ASP A 153 0.30 -4.67 14.75
N LEU A 154 -0.09 -3.60 14.05
CA LEU A 154 0.16 -3.46 12.62
C LEU A 154 1.66 -3.23 12.31
N ILE A 155 2.38 -2.50 13.15
CA ILE A 155 3.84 -2.34 13.01
C ILE A 155 4.54 -3.70 13.24
N GLN A 156 4.09 -4.45 14.25
CA GLN A 156 4.59 -5.79 14.55
C GLN A 156 4.30 -6.78 13.42
N ALA A 157 3.09 -6.73 12.84
CA ALA A 157 2.72 -7.55 11.70
C ALA A 157 3.66 -7.31 10.50
N GLY A 158 3.91 -6.03 10.16
CA GLY A 158 4.86 -5.70 9.09
C GLY A 158 6.28 -6.15 9.38
N TYR A 159 6.74 -6.04 10.63
CA TYR A 159 8.04 -6.59 11.00
C TYR A 159 8.09 -8.11 10.85
N GLY A 160 6.99 -8.81 11.16
CA GLY A 160 6.84 -10.25 10.92
C GLY A 160 6.96 -10.60 9.43
N ASP A 161 6.31 -9.83 8.55
CA ASP A 161 6.43 -10.00 7.09
C ASP A 161 7.87 -9.80 6.59
N VAL A 162 8.57 -8.80 7.13
CA VAL A 162 9.99 -8.58 6.81
C VAL A 162 10.85 -9.76 7.23
N VAL A 163 10.63 -10.33 8.43
CA VAL A 163 11.34 -11.54 8.88
C VAL A 163 11.04 -12.73 7.96
N GLY A 164 9.81 -12.85 7.48
CA GLY A 164 9.38 -13.89 6.54
C GLY A 164 10.16 -13.88 5.23
N LYS A 165 10.71 -12.74 4.79
CA LYS A 165 11.52 -12.66 3.56
C LYS A 165 12.81 -13.49 3.62
N ILE A 166 13.34 -13.77 4.82
CA ILE A 166 14.51 -14.64 4.99
C ILE A 166 14.18 -16.06 4.50
N THR A 167 13.03 -16.59 4.94
CA THR A 167 12.57 -17.92 4.51
C THR A 167 12.14 -17.93 3.05
N ALA A 168 11.50 -16.85 2.57
CA ALA A 168 11.11 -16.72 1.17
C ALA A 168 12.33 -16.76 0.21
N ILE A 169 13.44 -16.13 0.57
CA ILE A 169 14.69 -16.21 -0.22
C ILE A 169 15.26 -17.62 -0.20
N ALA A 170 15.24 -18.30 0.95
CA ALA A 170 15.70 -19.68 1.06
C ALA A 170 14.83 -20.65 0.24
N ASP A 171 13.51 -20.45 0.24
CA ASP A 171 12.57 -21.21 -0.59
C ASP A 171 12.80 -20.95 -2.08
N TRP A 172 13.11 -19.72 -2.45
CA TRP A 172 13.48 -19.38 -3.83
C TRP A 172 14.77 -20.12 -4.26
N ASP A 173 15.80 -20.14 -3.39
CA ASP A 173 17.03 -20.89 -3.65
C ASP A 173 16.77 -22.40 -3.81
N LEU A 174 15.84 -22.95 -3.02
CA LEU A 174 15.42 -24.35 -3.14
C LEU A 174 14.69 -24.60 -4.47
N SER A 175 13.77 -23.72 -4.86
CA SER A 175 13.02 -23.79 -6.12
C SER A 175 13.95 -23.76 -7.33
N VAL A 176 14.96 -22.89 -7.32
CA VAL A 176 16.01 -22.86 -8.37
C VAL A 176 16.70 -24.20 -8.51
N LYS A 177 17.08 -24.83 -7.38
CA LYS A 177 17.80 -26.12 -7.38
C LYS A 177 16.89 -27.30 -7.77
N ALA A 178 15.63 -27.27 -7.32
CA ALA A 178 14.70 -28.38 -7.52
C ALA A 178 14.01 -28.33 -8.88
N ASN A 179 13.61 -27.13 -9.32
CA ASN A 179 12.75 -26.91 -10.48
C ASN A 179 13.46 -26.16 -11.63
N ASN A 180 14.71 -25.72 -11.41
CA ASN A 180 15.47 -24.89 -12.35
C ASN A 180 14.75 -23.55 -12.63
N ASP A 181 14.08 -22.97 -11.62
CA ASP A 181 13.42 -21.67 -11.72
C ASP A 181 14.41 -20.53 -11.87
N TYR A 182 13.95 -19.43 -12.45
CA TYR A 182 14.77 -18.23 -12.57
C TYR A 182 15.00 -17.59 -11.19
N ARG A 183 16.22 -17.09 -10.96
CA ARG A 183 16.60 -16.32 -9.77
C ARG A 183 17.24 -15.00 -10.19
N CYS A 184 16.82 -13.92 -9.55
CA CYS A 184 17.40 -12.59 -9.77
C CYS A 184 18.31 -12.18 -8.60
N ASP A 185 19.61 -12.26 -8.78
CA ASP A 185 20.60 -11.90 -7.73
C ASP A 185 20.53 -10.41 -7.34
N THR A 186 20.16 -9.55 -8.29
CA THR A 186 19.95 -8.12 -8.00
C THR A 186 18.79 -7.92 -7.02
N CYS A 187 17.64 -8.58 -7.24
CA CYS A 187 16.51 -8.51 -6.33
C CYS A 187 16.89 -9.04 -4.93
N VAL A 188 17.53 -10.19 -4.87
CA VAL A 188 17.99 -10.77 -3.58
C VAL A 188 18.95 -9.81 -2.85
N THR A 189 19.86 -9.16 -3.57
CA THR A 189 20.78 -8.20 -2.97
C THR A 189 20.05 -6.97 -2.42
N LEU A 190 19.06 -6.44 -3.14
CA LEU A 190 18.25 -5.31 -2.69
C LEU A 190 17.45 -5.66 -1.43
N VAL A 191 16.78 -6.82 -1.45
CA VAL A 191 16.00 -7.30 -0.30
C VAL A 191 16.91 -7.49 0.92
N ASN A 192 18.06 -8.16 0.78
CA ASN A 192 18.99 -8.36 1.91
C ASN A 192 19.47 -7.03 2.51
N ARG A 193 19.80 -6.03 1.69
CA ARG A 193 20.18 -4.68 2.18
C ARG A 193 19.05 -4.03 2.98
N ALA A 194 17.80 -4.18 2.51
CA ALA A 194 16.64 -3.64 3.22
C ALA A 194 16.38 -4.38 4.54
N LEU A 195 16.56 -5.71 4.56
CA LEU A 195 16.50 -6.53 5.77
C LEU A 195 17.53 -6.07 6.80
N ASP A 196 18.81 -5.97 6.41
CA ASP A 196 19.88 -5.52 7.29
C ASP A 196 19.60 -4.15 7.89
N LYS A 197 19.14 -3.20 7.07
CA LYS A 197 18.75 -1.86 7.49
C LYS A 197 17.59 -1.88 8.49
N CYS A 198 16.56 -2.69 8.22
CA CYS A 198 15.39 -2.83 9.08
C CYS A 198 15.78 -3.46 10.43
N PHE A 199 16.55 -4.53 10.42
CA PHE A 199 17.00 -5.21 11.64
C PHE A 199 17.90 -4.34 12.52
N ALA A 200 18.80 -3.56 11.92
CA ALA A 200 19.63 -2.61 12.64
C ALA A 200 18.83 -1.52 13.37
N LYS A 201 17.58 -1.25 12.92
CA LYS A 201 16.70 -0.22 13.50
C LYS A 201 15.48 -0.81 14.22
N ALA A 202 15.42 -2.13 14.42
CA ALA A 202 14.22 -2.80 14.93
C ALA A 202 13.79 -2.33 16.34
N GLU A 203 14.74 -1.99 17.21
CA GLU A 203 14.43 -1.52 18.57
C GLU A 203 13.62 -0.22 18.58
N GLY A 204 13.89 0.70 17.65
CA GLY A 204 13.18 1.96 17.53
C GLY A 204 11.72 1.82 17.08
N LEU A 205 11.30 0.65 16.59
CA LEU A 205 9.91 0.39 16.23
C LEU A 205 8.97 0.42 17.44
N LYS A 206 9.47 0.11 18.63
CA LYS A 206 8.72 0.18 19.90
C LYS A 206 8.32 1.62 20.21
N ASP A 207 9.23 2.54 19.92
CA ASP A 207 9.07 3.98 20.21
C ASP A 207 8.51 4.73 18.98
N ARG A 208 8.17 3.99 17.90
CA ARG A 208 7.69 4.56 16.63
C ARG A 208 8.65 5.60 16.06
N ASP A 209 9.95 5.33 16.19
CA ASP A 209 10.99 6.19 15.64
C ASP A 209 10.83 6.33 14.12
N PRO A 210 10.83 7.57 13.57
CA PRO A 210 10.58 7.81 12.15
C PRO A 210 11.58 7.11 11.21
N GLU A 211 12.85 6.99 11.60
CA GLU A 211 13.85 6.30 10.78
C GLU A 211 13.61 4.78 10.77
N SER A 212 13.21 4.22 11.91
CA SER A 212 12.88 2.81 12.05
C SER A 212 11.62 2.45 11.26
N LEU A 213 10.58 3.27 11.33
CA LEU A 213 9.36 3.10 10.52
C LEU A 213 9.63 3.25 9.02
N GLY A 214 10.49 4.20 8.64
CA GLY A 214 10.92 4.36 7.25
C GLY A 214 11.69 3.15 6.74
N ALA A 215 12.60 2.59 7.54
CA ALA A 215 13.34 1.38 7.20
C ALA A 215 12.43 0.15 7.10
N LEU A 216 11.43 0.04 8.00
CA LEU A 216 10.43 -1.02 7.93
C LEU A 216 9.61 -0.92 6.65
N LEU A 217 9.06 0.26 6.32
CA LEU A 217 8.27 0.41 5.10
C LEU A 217 9.12 0.17 3.84
N GLU A 218 10.39 0.60 3.82
CA GLU A 218 11.30 0.31 2.71
C GLU A 218 11.50 -1.20 2.53
N ALA A 219 11.72 -1.94 3.62
CA ALA A 219 11.86 -3.39 3.57
C ALA A 219 10.58 -4.13 3.15
N LEU A 220 9.41 -3.54 3.41
CA LEU A 220 8.11 -4.04 2.96
C LEU A 220 7.81 -3.73 1.49
N THR A 221 8.54 -2.80 0.86
CA THR A 221 8.33 -2.39 -0.54
C THR A 221 9.36 -2.96 -1.51
N LEU A 222 10.42 -3.57 -1.02
CA LEU A 222 11.48 -4.24 -1.77
C LEU A 222 11.39 -5.75 -1.63
#